data_ef9240b602774296c8f3e4fe210b20d3
#
_entry.id   ef9240b602774296c8f3e4fe210b20d3
#
_cell.length_a   1.000
_cell.length_b   1.000
_cell.length_c   1.000
_cell.angle_alpha   90.00
_cell.angle_beta   90.00
_cell.angle_gamma   90.00
#
_symmetry.space_group_name_H-M   'P 1'
#
loop_
_entity.id
_entity.type
_entity.pdbx_description
1 polymer ?
#
loop_
_entity_poly.entity_id
_entity_poly.type
_entity_poly.pdbx_seq_one_letter_code
_entity_poly.pdbx_strand_id
1 'polypeptide(L)'
;MKNVMAGLFLLSGLCAAINPAISAENEQRYISIRNTDSGWIQGVCSLVFTLDNGGYGEFNHLSVTLQLTDKSGAALETGTLEVEPFGDSDATRSTSAATEFSCDAVEKTASVVISRVNELSANGASHALPLSIFDPQYYQPLKVSVGPGK
;
A
#
# COMPACT_ATOMS: atom_id res chain seq x y z
N MET A 1 54.88 46.08 -28.53
CA MET A 1 54.53 45.84 -28.17
C MET A 1 53.61 45.34 -27.76
N LYS A 2 53.11 44.73 -27.46
CA LYS A 2 52.47 44.25 -27.06
C LYS A 2 51.60 43.69 -26.66
N ASN A 3 50.95 43.11 -26.28
CA ASN A 3 50.30 42.66 -25.63
C ASN A 3 49.27 42.10 -25.54
N VAL A 4 48.83 41.37 -25.24
CA VAL A 4 48.08 40.70 -24.91
C VAL A 4 47.40 40.22 -24.16
N MET A 5 46.63 39.89 -23.99
CA MET A 5 45.90 39.47 -23.24
C MET A 5 45.02 38.55 -23.19
N ALA A 6 44.72 37.93 -22.89
CA ALA A 6 44.24 37.00 -22.40
C ALA A 6 43.01 36.89 -21.84
N GLY A 7 42.33 36.38 -22.13
CA GLY A 7 41.23 36.15 -21.77
C GLY A 7 40.74 35.13 -20.97
N LEU A 8 40.21 35.10 -20.46
CA LEU A 8 39.77 34.33 -19.67
C LEU A 8 38.65 33.72 -19.57
N PHE A 9 38.30 32.98 -19.30
CA PHE A 9 37.30 32.35 -19.16
C PHE A 9 36.70 31.80 -18.29
N LEU A 10 35.96 31.59 -18.05
CA LEU A 10 35.31 31.19 -17.19
C LEU A 10 34.43 30.25 -17.34
N LEU A 11 34.36 29.54 -16.93
CA LEU A 11 33.53 28.67 -16.99
C LEU A 11 32.71 28.44 -16.07
N SER A 12 31.78 28.53 -16.03
CA SER A 12 30.85 28.28 -15.16
C SER A 12 30.43 26.97 -15.17
N GLY A 13 30.56 26.34 -14.34
CA GLY A 13 30.09 25.12 -14.23
C GLY A 13 28.75 25.09 -13.82
N LEU A 14 27.97 24.49 -14.46
CA LEU A 14 26.76 24.43 -14.18
C LEU A 14 26.40 23.31 -13.46
N CYS A 15 25.99 23.32 -12.41
CA CYS A 15 25.58 22.30 -11.66
C CYS A 15 24.28 21.89 -11.99
N ALA A 16 24.06 20.85 -12.50
CA ALA A 16 22.80 20.39 -12.76
C ALA A 16 22.22 19.96 -11.50
N ALA A 17 21.23 20.55 -11.10
CA ALA A 17 20.60 20.19 -9.89
C ALA A 17 19.77 18.99 -10.15
N ILE A 18 20.04 17.96 -9.48
CA ILE A 18 19.28 16.81 -9.54
C ILE A 18 18.11 16.99 -8.71
N ASN A 19 16.98 16.65 -9.19
CA ASN A 19 15.81 16.84 -8.47
C ASN A 19 15.23 15.59 -7.91
N PRO A 20 15.32 15.34 -6.68
CA PRO A 20 14.79 14.12 -6.07
C PRO A 20 13.31 14.18 -5.76
N ALA A 21 12.63 15.19 -6.22
CA ALA A 21 11.25 15.37 -5.84
C ALA A 21 10.36 14.20 -6.18
N ILE A 22 10.63 13.50 -7.24
CA ILE A 22 9.80 12.39 -7.63
C ILE A 22 9.85 11.26 -6.63
N SER A 23 11.03 10.94 -6.14
CA SER A 23 11.16 9.90 -5.15
C SER A 23 10.45 10.28 -3.87
N ALA A 24 10.54 11.52 -3.49
CA ALA A 24 9.95 11.97 -2.26
C ALA A 24 8.44 11.84 -2.30
N GLU A 25 7.83 12.10 -3.42
CA GLU A 25 6.39 11.97 -3.52
C GLU A 25 5.95 10.55 -3.34
N ASN A 26 6.65 9.60 -3.95
CA ASN A 26 6.31 8.20 -3.80
C ASN A 26 6.48 7.72 -2.38
N GLU A 27 7.50 8.24 -1.71
CA GLU A 27 7.75 7.83 -0.35
C GLU A 27 6.72 8.33 0.63
N GLN A 28 5.93 9.32 0.22
CA GLN A 28 4.92 9.87 1.11
C GLN A 28 3.58 9.18 0.99
N ARG A 29 3.46 8.26 0.08
CA ARG A 29 2.21 7.51 -0.05
C ARG A 29 2.30 6.29 0.84
N TYR A 30 1.43 6.20 1.83
CA TYR A 30 1.34 4.99 2.62
C TYR A 30 -0.05 4.83 3.22
N ILE A 31 -0.39 3.62 3.55
CA ILE A 31 -1.70 3.23 4.00
C ILE A 31 -1.56 2.44 5.28
N SER A 32 -2.23 2.89 6.31
CA SER A 32 -2.36 2.11 7.52
C SER A 32 -3.55 1.16 7.30
N ILE A 33 -3.39 -0.10 7.61
CA ILE A 33 -4.44 -1.08 7.38
C ILE A 33 -4.58 -1.98 8.59
N ARG A 34 -5.82 -2.26 8.95
CA ARG A 34 -6.10 -3.16 10.06
C ARG A 34 -7.41 -3.90 9.83
N ASN A 35 -7.50 -5.09 10.38
CA ASN A 35 -8.75 -5.82 10.38
C ASN A 35 -9.60 -5.28 11.52
N THR A 36 -10.79 -4.81 11.22
CA THR A 36 -11.62 -4.14 12.20
C THR A 36 -12.86 -4.92 12.59
N ASP A 37 -13.25 -5.88 11.79
CA ASP A 37 -14.47 -6.62 12.12
C ASP A 37 -14.51 -7.93 11.35
N SER A 38 -15.40 -8.81 11.76
CA SER A 38 -15.65 -10.03 11.02
C SER A 38 -17.12 -10.38 11.18
N GLY A 39 -17.70 -10.91 10.14
CA GLY A 39 -19.10 -11.33 10.14
C GLY A 39 -19.22 -12.76 9.69
N TRP A 40 -20.31 -13.40 10.08
CA TRP A 40 -20.56 -14.77 9.72
C TRP A 40 -21.99 -14.91 9.20
N ILE A 41 -22.12 -15.51 8.04
CA ILE A 41 -23.43 -15.81 7.48
C ILE A 41 -23.35 -17.16 6.78
N GLN A 42 -24.01 -18.15 7.34
CA GLN A 42 -24.16 -19.45 6.69
C GLN A 42 -22.85 -20.07 6.19
N GLY A 43 -21.82 -20.09 7.01
CA GLY A 43 -20.57 -20.72 6.66
C GLY A 43 -19.59 -19.83 5.91
N VAL A 44 -20.02 -18.61 5.58
CA VAL A 44 -19.16 -17.65 4.92
C VAL A 44 -18.79 -16.58 5.94
N CYS A 45 -17.52 -16.31 6.04
CA CYS A 45 -17.00 -15.31 6.97
C CYS A 45 -16.44 -14.13 6.23
N SER A 46 -16.93 -12.94 6.55
CA SER A 46 -16.43 -11.70 5.97
C SER A 46 -15.42 -11.10 6.90
N LEU A 47 -14.32 -10.66 6.37
CA LEU A 47 -13.35 -9.88 7.14
C LEU A 47 -13.40 -8.46 6.63
N VAL A 48 -13.53 -7.53 7.55
CA VAL A 48 -13.61 -6.11 7.22
C VAL A 48 -12.30 -5.44 7.60
N PHE A 49 -11.82 -4.60 6.73
CA PHE A 49 -10.57 -3.88 6.95
C PHE A 49 -10.81 -2.40 6.83
N THR A 50 -10.16 -1.62 7.67
CA THR A 50 -10.16 -0.18 7.56
C THR A 50 -8.78 0.24 7.06
N LEU A 51 -8.79 1.11 6.06
CA LEU A 51 -7.57 1.64 5.48
C LEU A 51 -7.56 3.15 5.68
N ASP A 52 -6.44 3.67 6.12
CA ASP A 52 -6.29 5.10 6.32
C ASP A 52 -5.09 5.59 5.55
N ASN A 53 -5.31 6.64 4.76
CA ASN A 53 -4.23 7.27 4.01
C ASN A 53 -3.44 8.14 4.97
N GLY A 54 -2.25 7.71 5.31
CA GLY A 54 -1.40 8.44 6.23
C GLY A 54 -0.40 9.34 5.55
N GLY A 55 -0.40 9.35 4.24
CA GLY A 55 0.54 10.16 3.48
C GLY A 55 -0.14 11.25 2.68
N TYR A 56 0.41 11.55 1.55
CA TYR A 56 -0.11 12.58 0.66
C TYR A 56 -0.43 11.97 -0.69
N GLY A 57 -1.50 12.44 -1.31
CA GLY A 57 -1.91 11.94 -2.60
C GLY A 57 -3.02 10.92 -2.47
N GLU A 58 -3.88 10.90 -3.44
CA GLU A 58 -5.04 10.02 -3.44
C GLU A 58 -4.66 8.63 -3.93
N PHE A 59 -5.47 7.66 -3.58
CA PHE A 59 -5.36 6.32 -4.14
C PHE A 59 -6.55 6.07 -5.04
N ASN A 60 -6.28 5.48 -6.20
CA ASN A 60 -7.34 4.98 -7.05
C ASN A 60 -7.77 3.61 -6.53
N HIS A 61 -8.60 2.93 -7.28
CA HIS A 61 -9.05 1.62 -6.85
C HIS A 61 -7.86 0.69 -6.59
N LEU A 62 -7.86 0.00 -5.47
CA LEU A 62 -6.81 -0.94 -5.13
C LEU A 62 -7.35 -2.35 -5.10
N SER A 63 -6.53 -3.26 -5.58
CA SER A 63 -6.82 -4.68 -5.48
C SER A 63 -5.73 -5.27 -4.60
N VAL A 64 -6.07 -5.67 -3.42
CA VAL A 64 -5.10 -6.14 -2.43
C VAL A 64 -5.26 -7.64 -2.24
N THR A 65 -4.20 -8.39 -2.49
CA THR A 65 -4.25 -9.83 -2.32
C THR A 65 -3.91 -10.18 -0.89
N LEU A 66 -4.81 -10.88 -0.24
CA LEU A 66 -4.67 -11.29 1.15
C LEU A 66 -4.50 -12.79 1.24
N GLN A 67 -3.63 -13.23 2.14
CA GLN A 67 -3.45 -14.65 2.36
C GLN A 67 -3.65 -14.91 3.84
N LEU A 68 -4.59 -15.77 4.17
CA LEU A 68 -4.79 -16.17 5.55
C LEU A 68 -3.74 -17.23 5.88
N THR A 69 -3.06 -17.04 7.01
CA THR A 69 -2.04 -17.98 7.43
C THR A 69 -2.29 -18.45 8.85
N ASP A 70 -1.94 -19.68 9.14
CA ASP A 70 -2.12 -20.22 10.47
C ASP A 70 -0.90 -19.94 11.35
N LYS A 71 -0.89 -20.47 12.55
CA LYS A 71 0.19 -20.24 13.50
C LYS A 71 1.55 -20.70 13.01
N SER A 72 1.57 -21.66 12.12
CA SER A 72 2.84 -22.17 11.61
C SER A 72 3.30 -21.38 10.38
N GLY A 73 2.50 -20.45 9.92
CA GLY A 73 2.81 -19.71 8.72
C GLY A 73 2.30 -20.35 7.44
N ALA A 74 1.57 -21.45 7.57
CA ALA A 74 1.05 -22.13 6.38
C ALA A 74 -0.14 -21.37 5.82
N ALA A 75 -0.22 -21.31 4.50
CA ALA A 75 -1.31 -20.63 3.84
C ALA A 75 -2.60 -21.44 3.95
N LEU A 76 -3.68 -20.78 4.26
CA LEU A 76 -4.98 -21.41 4.39
C LEU A 76 -5.87 -21.07 3.20
N GLU A 77 -5.98 -19.82 2.90
CA GLU A 77 -6.86 -19.37 1.83
C GLU A 77 -6.39 -18.00 1.34
N THR A 78 -6.57 -17.74 0.07
CA THR A 78 -6.19 -16.47 -0.54
C THR A 78 -7.45 -15.77 -1.03
N GLY A 79 -7.52 -14.48 -0.83
CA GLY A 79 -8.63 -13.68 -1.32
C GLY A 79 -8.15 -12.32 -1.77
N THR A 80 -9.06 -11.58 -2.37
CA THR A 80 -8.74 -10.23 -2.85
C THR A 80 -9.66 -9.22 -2.18
N LEU A 81 -9.07 -8.17 -1.69
CA LEU A 81 -9.80 -7.07 -1.09
C LEU A 81 -9.85 -5.94 -2.12
N GLU A 82 -11.05 -5.61 -2.56
CA GLU A 82 -11.23 -4.52 -3.50
C GLU A 82 -11.52 -3.25 -2.72
N VAL A 83 -10.73 -2.24 -2.91
CA VAL A 83 -10.81 -1.00 -2.15
C VAL A 83 -11.15 0.15 -3.08
N GLU A 84 -12.23 0.83 -2.79
CA GLU A 84 -12.63 1.96 -3.60
C GLU A 84 -11.66 3.13 -3.44
N PRO A 85 -11.59 4.04 -4.40
CA PRO A 85 -10.68 5.17 -4.30
C PRO A 85 -10.90 5.98 -3.03
N PHE A 86 -9.82 6.45 -2.45
CA PHE A 86 -9.91 7.31 -1.27
C PHE A 86 -8.82 8.38 -1.32
N GLY A 87 -9.08 9.48 -0.65
CA GLY A 87 -8.26 10.66 -0.77
C GLY A 87 -7.32 10.88 0.39
N ASP A 88 -6.81 12.08 0.49
CA ASP A 88 -5.88 12.42 1.56
C ASP A 88 -6.36 13.58 2.43
N SER A 89 -7.62 13.97 2.30
CA SER A 89 -8.19 14.98 3.19
C SER A 89 -8.82 14.31 4.40
N ASP A 90 -9.08 15.07 5.42
CA ASP A 90 -9.70 14.52 6.63
C ASP A 90 -11.02 13.83 6.33
N ALA A 91 -11.74 14.30 5.33
CA ALA A 91 -13.04 13.73 5.02
C ALA A 91 -12.95 12.48 4.15
N THR A 92 -11.83 12.26 3.47
CA THR A 92 -11.74 11.21 2.46
C THR A 92 -10.62 10.21 2.70
N ARG A 93 -9.82 10.40 3.74
CA ARG A 93 -8.64 9.56 3.93
C ARG A 93 -8.91 8.17 4.49
N SER A 94 -10.10 7.92 4.98
CA SER A 94 -10.40 6.64 5.59
C SER A 94 -11.46 5.90 4.78
N THR A 95 -11.26 4.61 4.59
CA THR A 95 -12.23 3.80 3.88
C THR A 95 -12.24 2.39 4.47
N SER A 96 -13.29 1.66 4.19
CA SER A 96 -13.38 0.28 4.63
C SER A 96 -13.69 -0.60 3.44
N ALA A 97 -13.24 -1.83 3.51
CA ALA A 97 -13.49 -2.80 2.47
C ALA A 97 -13.60 -4.17 3.13
N ALA A 98 -14.29 -5.07 2.49
CA ALA A 98 -14.51 -6.40 3.05
C ALA A 98 -14.33 -7.46 1.98
N THR A 99 -13.93 -8.65 2.41
CA THR A 99 -13.87 -9.78 1.50
C THR A 99 -14.23 -11.02 2.28
N GLU A 100 -14.66 -12.04 1.55
CA GLU A 100 -15.20 -13.25 2.16
C GLU A 100 -14.23 -14.42 2.07
N PHE A 101 -14.26 -15.25 3.09
CA PHE A 101 -13.47 -16.47 3.16
C PHE A 101 -14.31 -17.56 3.78
N SER A 102 -13.87 -18.80 3.68
CA SER A 102 -14.55 -19.87 4.39
C SER A 102 -14.33 -19.66 5.88
N CYS A 103 -15.32 -19.97 6.67
CA CYS A 103 -15.20 -19.82 8.11
C CYS A 103 -14.16 -20.77 8.68
N ASP A 104 -14.00 -21.94 8.07
CA ASP A 104 -12.97 -22.88 8.51
C ASP A 104 -11.58 -22.24 8.43
N ALA A 105 -11.30 -21.52 7.35
CA ALA A 105 -10.03 -20.88 7.21
C ALA A 105 -9.88 -19.74 8.21
N VAL A 106 -10.92 -18.95 8.39
CA VAL A 106 -10.87 -17.83 9.32
C VAL A 106 -10.59 -18.29 10.75
N GLU A 107 -11.24 -19.38 11.15
CA GLU A 107 -11.04 -19.90 12.50
C GLU A 107 -9.60 -20.34 12.78
N LYS A 108 -8.90 -20.76 11.76
CA LYS A 108 -7.52 -21.23 11.92
C LYS A 108 -6.50 -20.13 11.65
N THR A 109 -6.96 -18.95 11.26
CA THR A 109 -6.06 -17.88 10.88
C THR A 109 -5.39 -17.26 12.09
N ALA A 110 -4.08 -17.15 12.02
CA ALA A 110 -3.31 -16.42 13.02
C ALA A 110 -2.95 -15.03 12.50
N SER A 111 -2.81 -14.89 11.19
CA SER A 111 -2.53 -13.58 10.62
C SER A 111 -3.00 -13.49 9.18
N VAL A 112 -3.31 -12.28 8.76
CA VAL A 112 -3.67 -11.98 7.39
C VAL A 112 -2.46 -11.33 6.76
N VAL A 113 -1.93 -11.92 5.71
CA VAL A 113 -0.71 -11.43 5.07
C VAL A 113 -1.06 -10.76 3.75
N ILE A 114 -0.62 -9.53 3.58
CA ILE A 114 -0.78 -8.83 2.31
C ILE A 114 0.36 -9.25 1.41
N SER A 115 0.06 -9.90 0.30
CA SER A 115 1.09 -10.43 -0.58
C SER A 115 1.25 -9.62 -1.86
N ARG A 116 0.27 -8.81 -2.21
CA ARG A 116 0.33 -8.03 -3.45
C ARG A 116 -0.69 -6.90 -3.40
N VAL A 117 -0.38 -5.81 -4.04
CA VAL A 117 -1.33 -4.73 -4.22
C VAL A 117 -1.14 -4.11 -5.60
N ASN A 118 -2.24 -3.90 -6.29
CA ASN A 118 -2.23 -3.24 -7.58
C ASN A 118 -3.16 -2.04 -7.52
N GLU A 119 -2.77 -0.98 -8.17
CA GLU A 119 -3.60 0.22 -8.27
C GLU A 119 -4.13 0.31 -9.70
N LEU A 120 -5.43 0.51 -9.83
CA LEU A 120 -6.07 0.61 -11.13
C LEU A 120 -6.30 2.08 -11.40
N SER A 121 -5.58 2.64 -12.33
CA SER A 121 -5.72 4.06 -12.61
C SER A 121 -6.99 4.35 -13.37
N ALA A 122 -7.33 5.64 -13.47
CA ALA A 122 -8.58 6.06 -14.07
C ALA A 122 -8.71 5.61 -15.52
N ASN A 123 -7.62 5.44 -16.21
CA ASN A 123 -7.68 5.01 -17.62
C ASN A 123 -7.72 3.49 -17.78
N GLY A 124 -7.84 2.76 -16.67
CA GLY A 124 -7.95 1.32 -16.74
C GLY A 124 -6.64 0.56 -16.63
N ALA A 125 -5.53 1.26 -16.61
CA ALA A 125 -4.24 0.59 -16.50
C ALA A 125 -4.01 0.15 -15.05
N SER A 126 -3.48 -1.04 -14.89
CA SER A 126 -3.18 -1.58 -13.57
C SER A 126 -1.68 -1.65 -13.37
N HIS A 127 -1.19 -1.25 -12.21
CA HIS A 127 0.23 -1.36 -11.92
C HIS A 127 0.45 -1.73 -10.47
N ALA A 128 1.46 -2.52 -10.25
CA ALA A 128 1.78 -3.00 -8.92
C ALA A 128 2.38 -1.89 -8.09
N LEU A 129 2.00 -1.85 -6.83
CA LEU A 129 2.61 -0.94 -5.87
C LEU A 129 3.52 -1.74 -4.95
N PRO A 130 4.53 -1.12 -4.39
CA PRO A 130 5.38 -1.84 -3.45
C PRO A 130 4.62 -2.09 -2.16
N LEU A 131 4.87 -3.23 -1.55
CA LEU A 131 4.20 -3.57 -0.30
C LEU A 131 4.60 -2.64 0.84
N SER A 132 5.70 -1.93 0.66
CA SER A 132 6.16 -0.98 1.66
C SER A 132 5.23 0.21 1.85
N ILE A 133 4.23 0.37 0.98
CA ILE A 133 3.27 1.44 1.20
C ILE A 133 2.35 1.13 2.37
N PHE A 134 2.29 -0.13 2.80
CA PHE A 134 1.41 -0.50 3.90
C PHE A 134 2.10 -0.41 5.23
N ASP A 135 1.37 0.14 6.20
CA ASP A 135 1.76 0.15 7.60
C ASP A 135 0.72 -0.70 8.30
N PRO A 136 0.95 -2.01 8.42
CA PRO A 136 -0.06 -2.89 8.99
C PRO A 136 -0.16 -2.72 10.49
N GLN A 137 -1.38 -2.66 10.99
CA GLN A 137 -1.63 -2.44 12.39
C GLN A 137 -2.13 -3.73 13.02
N TYR A 138 -1.62 -4.02 14.19
CA TYR A 138 -2.08 -5.18 14.92
C TYR A 138 -3.20 -4.77 15.87
N TYR A 139 -4.38 -5.24 15.54
CA TYR A 139 -5.53 -5.04 16.39
C TYR A 139 -6.37 -6.31 16.35
N GLN A 140 -7.19 -6.50 17.35
CA GLN A 140 -8.17 -7.53 17.25
C GLN A 140 -9.15 -7.13 16.16
N PRO A 141 -9.75 -8.09 15.43
CA PRO A 141 -9.63 -9.53 15.74
C PRO A 141 -8.39 -10.22 15.16
N LEU A 142 -7.86 -9.74 14.03
CA LEU A 142 -6.76 -10.45 13.41
C LEU A 142 -5.57 -9.55 13.13
N LYS A 143 -4.41 -10.10 13.28
CA LYS A 143 -3.19 -9.41 12.95
C LYS A 143 -3.03 -9.31 11.45
N VAL A 144 -2.65 -8.13 10.98
CA VAL A 144 -2.34 -7.91 9.56
C VAL A 144 -0.84 -7.73 9.43
N SER A 145 -0.24 -8.34 8.45
CA SER A 145 1.18 -8.14 8.17
C SER A 145 1.38 -8.11 6.66
N VAL A 146 2.58 -7.74 6.23
CA VAL A 146 2.91 -7.75 4.81
C VAL A 146 3.94 -8.83 4.59
N GLY A 147 3.81 -9.44 3.46
CA GLY A 147 4.66 -10.49 3.26
C GLY A 147 5.37 -10.46 2.03
N PRO A 148 6.12 -11.36 1.59
CA PRO A 148 6.01 -12.77 1.55
C PRO A 148 6.30 -13.24 2.92
N GLY A 149 5.39 -13.65 3.46
CA GLY A 149 5.49 -13.97 4.74
C GLY A 149 6.63 -14.80 5.07
N LYS A 150 7.36 -14.39 5.74
CA LYS A 150 8.38 -15.11 6.18
C LYS A 150 8.36 -15.00 7.52
#